data_ee6695fe54df3962e08f622e7c632e87
#
_entry.id   ee6695fe54df3962e08f622e7c632e87
#
_cell.length_a   1.000
_cell.length_b   1.000
_cell.length_c   1.000
_cell.angle_alpha   90.00
_cell.angle_beta   90.00
_cell.angle_gamma   90.00
#
_symmetry.space_group_name_H-M   'P 1'
#
loop_
_entity.id
_entity.type
_entity.pdbx_description
1 polymer ?
#
loop_
_entity_poly.entity_id
_entity_poly.type
_entity_poly.pdbx_seq_one_letter_code
_entity_poly.pdbx_strand_id
1 'polypeptide(L)'
;MNDPMRQKTRKKHRKGKRIVLSLLVLILTISAVRFTVNQTAFLDFLHFNTDVASMEHGWNLILVNWEYKIPKDWKVELTELSNGQSVDSRIYPDLQQMFDDMRAQEVYPVVASGYRTAKKQRELMDDKVDSFLAQGYSRSEAKSEAKKWVADVGYSEHQTGLAVDINADGVNSSGQQVYAWLADNAWKYGFILRYPEDKTEITKTDYEPWHYRYVGAESAAKIYESGLCLEEYIGMMN
;
A
#
# COMPACT_ATOMS: atom_id res chain seq x y z
N MET A 1 -32.14 -52.78 -54.70
CA MET A 1 -31.13 -53.61 -54.00
C MET A 1 -30.21 -52.62 -53.23
N ASN A 2 -30.40 -52.48 -51.90
CA ASN A 2 -29.64 -51.53 -51.07
C ASN A 2 -28.40 -52.27 -50.54
N ASP A 3 -27.24 -51.83 -50.97
CA ASP A 3 -25.94 -52.44 -50.59
C ASP A 3 -25.55 -52.05 -49.14
N PRO A 4 -25.53 -52.96 -48.18
CA PRO A 4 -25.26 -52.64 -46.75
C PRO A 4 -23.80 -52.22 -46.51
N MET A 5 -22.88 -52.54 -47.41
CA MET A 5 -21.45 -52.15 -47.25
C MET A 5 -21.25 -50.69 -47.56
N ARG A 6 -22.01 -50.10 -48.48
CA ARG A 6 -21.94 -48.66 -48.85
C ARG A 6 -22.49 -47.74 -47.75
N GLN A 7 -23.40 -48.25 -46.91
CA GLN A 7 -23.94 -47.49 -45.76
C GLN A 7 -22.97 -47.48 -44.56
N LYS A 8 -22.21 -48.56 -44.31
CA LYS A 8 -21.22 -48.64 -43.24
C LYS A 8 -20.03 -47.68 -43.45
N THR A 9 -19.54 -47.55 -44.68
CA THR A 9 -18.44 -46.64 -45.02
C THR A 9 -18.84 -45.16 -44.91
N ARG A 10 -20.08 -44.78 -45.30
CA ARG A 10 -20.59 -43.43 -45.14
C ARG A 10 -20.78 -43.04 -43.67
N LYS A 11 -21.21 -43.94 -42.79
CA LYS A 11 -21.35 -43.67 -41.33
C LYS A 11 -19.98 -43.49 -40.65
N LYS A 12 -18.97 -44.30 -41.07
CA LYS A 12 -17.60 -44.19 -40.50
C LYS A 12 -16.91 -42.88 -40.91
N HIS A 13 -17.13 -42.44 -42.15
CA HIS A 13 -16.58 -41.13 -42.64
C HIS A 13 -17.25 -39.93 -41.99
N ARG A 14 -18.55 -40.02 -41.68
CA ARG A 14 -19.28 -38.94 -40.94
C ARG A 14 -18.87 -38.86 -39.48
N LYS A 15 -18.57 -39.98 -38.80
CA LYS A 15 -18.04 -40.00 -37.43
C LYS A 15 -16.63 -39.43 -37.37
N GLY A 16 -15.74 -39.78 -38.29
CA GLY A 16 -14.39 -39.21 -38.38
C GLY A 16 -14.40 -37.68 -38.58
N LYS A 17 -15.23 -37.18 -39.52
CA LYS A 17 -15.36 -35.70 -39.74
C LYS A 17 -15.89 -34.98 -38.51
N ARG A 18 -16.81 -35.56 -37.74
CA ARG A 18 -17.31 -34.98 -36.49
C ARG A 18 -16.26 -34.92 -35.40
N ILE A 19 -15.44 -35.98 -35.27
CA ILE A 19 -14.33 -36.04 -34.31
C ILE A 19 -13.26 -34.99 -34.66
N VAL A 20 -12.88 -34.88 -35.93
CA VAL A 20 -11.92 -33.85 -36.38
C VAL A 20 -12.43 -32.43 -36.15
N LEU A 21 -13.71 -32.17 -36.43
CA LEU A 21 -14.33 -30.89 -36.20
C LEU A 21 -14.38 -30.51 -34.68
N SER A 22 -14.69 -31.53 -33.84
CA SER A 22 -14.71 -31.32 -32.38
C SER A 22 -13.30 -31.02 -31.82
N LEU A 23 -12.25 -31.70 -32.36
CA LEU A 23 -10.86 -31.44 -32.00
C LEU A 23 -10.40 -30.02 -32.44
N LEU A 24 -10.78 -29.59 -33.65
CA LEU A 24 -10.49 -28.26 -34.14
C LEU A 24 -11.17 -27.16 -33.29
N VAL A 25 -12.44 -27.36 -32.92
CA VAL A 25 -13.14 -26.43 -32.02
C VAL A 25 -12.47 -26.40 -30.66
N LEU A 26 -12.06 -27.53 -30.09
CA LEU A 26 -11.34 -27.61 -28.82
C LEU A 26 -9.98 -26.85 -28.86
N ILE A 27 -9.21 -27.06 -29.96
CA ILE A 27 -7.94 -26.37 -30.16
C ILE A 27 -8.16 -24.84 -30.28
N LEU A 28 -9.17 -24.42 -31.01
CA LEU A 28 -9.50 -22.99 -31.16
C LEU A 28 -9.95 -22.36 -29.83
N THR A 29 -10.75 -23.10 -29.03
CA THR A 29 -11.17 -22.62 -27.70
C THR A 29 -9.99 -22.54 -26.73
N ILE A 30 -9.10 -23.51 -26.70
CA ILE A 30 -7.88 -23.50 -25.88
C ILE A 30 -6.95 -22.35 -26.31
N SER A 31 -6.81 -22.11 -27.62
CA SER A 31 -6.01 -21.02 -28.15
C SER A 31 -6.61 -19.65 -27.81
N ALA A 32 -7.94 -19.51 -27.89
CA ALA A 32 -8.64 -18.27 -27.51
C ALA A 32 -8.51 -18.00 -25.99
N VAL A 33 -8.66 -19.02 -25.13
CA VAL A 33 -8.47 -18.90 -23.68
C VAL A 33 -7.02 -18.52 -23.35
N ARG A 34 -6.03 -19.16 -23.99
CA ARG A 34 -4.62 -18.78 -23.79
C ARG A 34 -4.31 -17.36 -24.27
N PHE A 35 -4.92 -16.92 -25.36
CA PHE A 35 -4.75 -15.57 -25.87
C PHE A 35 -5.37 -14.55 -24.91
N THR A 36 -6.57 -14.78 -24.38
CA THR A 36 -7.20 -13.89 -23.39
C THR A 36 -6.43 -13.86 -22.06
N VAL A 37 -5.99 -15.02 -21.55
CA VAL A 37 -5.17 -15.09 -20.32
C VAL A 37 -3.82 -14.38 -20.50
N ASN A 38 -3.18 -14.52 -21.68
CA ASN A 38 -1.95 -13.75 -21.97
C ASN A 38 -2.20 -12.26 -22.11
N GLN A 39 -3.36 -11.85 -22.64
CA GLN A 39 -3.72 -10.44 -22.79
C GLN A 39 -4.06 -9.81 -21.45
N THR A 40 -4.78 -10.50 -20.57
CA THR A 40 -5.04 -10.01 -19.21
C THR A 40 -3.75 -9.92 -18.41
N ALA A 41 -2.90 -10.94 -18.40
CA ALA A 41 -1.60 -10.92 -17.74
C ALA A 41 -0.66 -9.83 -18.30
N PHE A 42 -0.73 -9.53 -19.60
CA PHE A 42 0.02 -8.44 -20.22
C PHE A 42 -0.57 -7.06 -19.85
N LEU A 43 -1.89 -6.93 -19.78
CA LEU A 43 -2.54 -5.71 -19.32
C LEU A 43 -2.28 -5.48 -17.82
N ASP A 44 -2.33 -6.52 -17.00
CA ASP A 44 -1.96 -6.47 -15.59
C ASP A 44 -0.47 -6.10 -15.42
N PHE A 45 0.41 -6.65 -16.26
CA PHE A 45 1.83 -6.24 -16.29
C PHE A 45 2.02 -4.78 -16.72
N LEU A 46 1.24 -4.27 -17.67
CA LEU A 46 1.27 -2.85 -18.07
C LEU A 46 0.69 -1.95 -16.97
N HIS A 47 -0.37 -2.37 -16.29
CA HIS A 47 -0.93 -1.65 -15.12
C HIS A 47 0.07 -1.60 -13.95
N PHE A 48 0.77 -2.70 -13.68
CA PHE A 48 1.78 -2.78 -12.62
C PHE A 48 2.94 -1.78 -12.79
N ASN A 49 3.12 -1.20 -13.98
CA ASN A 49 4.20 -0.25 -14.29
C ASN A 49 3.76 1.22 -14.36
N THR A 50 2.47 1.54 -14.14
CA THR A 50 1.95 2.89 -14.38
C THR A 50 1.18 3.51 -13.21
N ASP A 51 0.98 2.80 -12.11
CA ASP A 51 0.20 3.33 -11.01
C ASP A 51 1.04 4.28 -10.16
N VAL A 52 0.92 5.54 -10.54
CA VAL A 52 1.49 6.68 -9.83
C VAL A 52 0.37 7.34 -9.03
N ALA A 53 0.63 7.68 -7.79
CA ALA A 53 -0.32 8.35 -6.92
C ALA A 53 -0.84 9.64 -7.55
N SER A 54 -2.17 9.82 -7.55
CA SER A 54 -2.84 11.01 -8.06
C SER A 54 -2.85 12.12 -7.02
N MET A 55 -2.75 13.38 -7.47
CA MET A 55 -2.96 14.58 -6.65
C MET A 55 -4.33 15.22 -6.92
N GLU A 56 -5.27 14.51 -7.54
CA GLU A 56 -6.59 15.01 -7.92
C GLU A 56 -7.38 15.57 -6.72
N HIS A 57 -7.25 14.92 -5.57
CA HIS A 57 -7.92 15.33 -4.32
C HIS A 57 -7.05 16.27 -3.45
N GLY A 58 -5.94 16.77 -3.99
CA GLY A 58 -5.00 17.67 -3.30
C GLY A 58 -3.72 16.96 -2.81
N TRP A 59 -2.72 17.77 -2.50
CA TRP A 59 -1.38 17.30 -2.10
C TRP A 59 -1.39 16.47 -0.81
N ASN A 60 -2.29 16.78 0.12
CA ASN A 60 -2.40 16.09 1.41
C ASN A 60 -3.15 14.76 1.32
N LEU A 61 -3.90 14.52 0.25
CA LEU A 61 -4.65 13.30 0.00
C LEU A 61 -4.00 12.39 -1.05
N ILE A 62 -2.75 12.66 -1.44
CA ILE A 62 -2.01 11.75 -2.30
C ILE A 62 -1.91 10.36 -1.67
N LEU A 63 -2.42 9.33 -2.34
CA LEU A 63 -2.37 7.94 -1.87
C LEU A 63 -1.09 7.28 -2.34
N VAL A 64 -0.10 7.18 -1.45
CA VAL A 64 1.13 6.43 -1.68
C VAL A 64 1.09 5.17 -0.81
N ASN A 65 1.15 3.99 -1.43
CA ASN A 65 1.08 2.71 -0.74
C ASN A 65 1.75 1.60 -1.57
N TRP A 66 1.48 0.34 -1.24
CA TRP A 66 2.03 -0.83 -1.94
C TRP A 66 1.70 -0.88 -3.44
N GLU A 67 0.64 -0.20 -3.90
CA GLU A 67 0.17 -0.14 -5.29
C GLU A 67 0.60 1.16 -5.98
N TYR A 68 0.42 2.31 -5.29
CA TYR A 68 0.62 3.64 -5.87
C TYR A 68 1.95 4.25 -5.47
N LYS A 69 2.77 4.51 -6.47
CA LYS A 69 4.10 5.09 -6.29
C LYS A 69 4.06 6.62 -6.23
N ILE A 70 4.97 7.21 -5.46
CA ILE A 70 5.19 8.66 -5.44
C ILE A 70 5.45 9.20 -6.86
N PRO A 71 4.79 10.29 -7.29
CA PRO A 71 5.07 10.93 -8.57
C PRO A 71 6.53 11.38 -8.66
N LYS A 72 7.13 11.28 -9.87
CA LYS A 72 8.53 11.65 -10.08
C LYS A 72 8.81 13.14 -9.86
N ASP A 73 7.80 13.96 -10.03
CA ASP A 73 7.81 15.42 -9.86
C ASP A 73 7.35 15.87 -8.47
N TRP A 74 7.08 14.92 -7.55
CA TRP A 74 6.79 15.25 -6.16
C TRP A 74 7.92 16.07 -5.55
N LYS A 75 7.58 17.25 -5.03
CA LYS A 75 8.50 18.15 -4.35
C LYS A 75 8.07 18.33 -2.91
N VAL A 76 9.03 18.25 -2.01
CA VAL A 76 8.84 18.48 -0.59
C VAL A 76 9.83 19.56 -0.14
N GLU A 77 9.32 20.57 0.56
CA GLU A 77 10.13 21.49 1.35
C GLU A 77 10.15 20.99 2.78
N LEU A 78 11.34 20.83 3.34
CA LEU A 78 11.53 20.18 4.63
C LEU A 78 11.79 21.18 5.73
N THR A 79 11.10 21.01 6.86
CA THR A 79 11.43 21.62 8.14
C THR A 79 12.14 20.59 8.99
N GLU A 80 13.36 20.92 9.46
CA GLU A 80 14.12 20.10 10.38
C GLU A 80 13.62 20.31 11.82
N LEU A 81 13.39 19.19 12.52
CA LEU A 81 12.98 19.16 13.92
C LEU A 81 14.20 19.17 14.84
N SER A 82 14.01 19.52 16.10
CA SER A 82 15.10 19.63 17.10
C SER A 82 15.92 18.34 17.31
N ASN A 83 15.36 17.20 16.94
CA ASN A 83 16.04 15.90 17.04
C ASN A 83 16.66 15.42 15.71
N GLY A 84 16.77 16.29 14.69
CA GLY A 84 17.35 15.98 13.39
C GLY A 84 16.45 15.25 12.43
N GLN A 85 15.22 14.91 12.81
CA GLN A 85 14.21 14.43 11.86
C GLN A 85 13.68 15.60 11.04
N SER A 86 13.08 15.32 9.88
CA SER A 86 12.49 16.35 9.04
C SER A 86 11.09 15.93 8.60
N VAL A 87 10.25 16.92 8.36
CA VAL A 87 8.89 16.73 7.84
C VAL A 87 8.62 17.75 6.73
N ASP A 88 7.57 17.53 5.94
CA ASP A 88 7.08 18.55 5.01
C ASP A 88 6.72 19.83 5.79
N SER A 89 7.23 20.98 5.34
CA SER A 89 7.02 22.26 6.02
C SER A 89 5.54 22.63 6.15
N ARG A 90 4.69 22.12 5.27
CA ARG A 90 3.23 22.37 5.30
C ARG A 90 2.53 21.71 6.48
N ILE A 91 3.04 20.58 6.97
CA ILE A 91 2.42 19.85 8.09
C ILE A 91 3.03 20.25 9.44
N TYR A 92 4.17 20.96 9.43
CA TYR A 92 4.90 21.30 10.65
C TYR A 92 4.07 22.09 11.68
N PRO A 93 3.28 23.12 11.30
CA PRO A 93 2.49 23.89 12.28
C PRO A 93 1.49 23.01 13.04
N ASP A 94 0.78 22.11 12.33
CA ASP A 94 -0.22 21.23 12.94
C ASP A 94 0.45 20.14 13.81
N LEU A 95 1.60 19.61 13.36
CA LEU A 95 2.41 18.68 14.16
C LEU A 95 2.91 19.33 15.44
N GLN A 96 3.40 20.57 15.35
CA GLN A 96 3.89 21.32 16.52
C GLN A 96 2.76 21.58 17.51
N GLN A 97 1.59 22.05 17.04
CA GLN A 97 0.43 22.29 17.90
C GLN A 97 -0.03 20.98 18.59
N MET A 98 -0.09 19.87 17.85
CA MET A 98 -0.42 18.56 18.42
C MET A 98 0.55 18.19 19.55
N PHE A 99 1.85 18.37 19.33
CA PHE A 99 2.88 18.02 20.33
C PHE A 99 2.84 18.97 21.54
N ASP A 100 2.50 20.24 21.36
CA ASP A 100 2.37 21.18 22.47
C ASP A 100 1.15 20.84 23.34
N ASP A 101 0.02 20.47 22.73
CA ASP A 101 -1.18 20.03 23.45
C ASP A 101 -0.98 18.68 24.16
N MET A 102 -0.18 17.76 23.57
CA MET A 102 0.25 16.53 24.24
C MET A 102 1.05 16.86 25.51
N ARG A 103 2.06 17.73 25.40
CA ARG A 103 2.92 18.12 26.53
C ARG A 103 2.13 18.86 27.62
N ALA A 104 1.14 19.67 27.25
CA ALA A 104 0.24 20.31 28.20
C ALA A 104 -0.59 19.30 29.02
N GLN A 105 -0.74 18.08 28.52
CA GLN A 105 -1.39 16.95 29.19
C GLN A 105 -0.39 15.93 29.76
N GLU A 106 0.87 16.32 29.94
CA GLU A 106 1.95 15.50 30.48
C GLU A 106 2.26 14.24 29.65
N VAL A 107 1.97 14.28 28.32
CA VAL A 107 2.35 13.27 27.35
C VAL A 107 3.47 13.82 26.46
N TYR A 108 4.62 13.15 26.43
CA TYR A 108 5.83 13.68 25.81
C TYR A 108 6.21 12.89 24.55
N PRO A 109 5.72 13.32 23.36
CA PRO A 109 6.01 12.67 22.10
C PRO A 109 7.35 13.09 21.52
N VAL A 110 7.92 12.22 20.69
CA VAL A 110 9.05 12.52 19.78
C VAL A 110 8.77 11.95 18.41
N VAL A 111 9.21 12.61 17.34
CA VAL A 111 9.22 12.04 16.01
C VAL A 111 10.40 11.07 15.91
N ALA A 112 10.13 9.78 15.94
CA ALA A 112 11.15 8.74 15.79
C ALA A 112 11.64 8.62 14.34
N SER A 113 10.75 8.87 13.38
CA SER A 113 11.08 8.89 11.95
C SER A 113 10.14 9.86 11.22
N GLY A 114 10.71 10.79 10.46
CA GLY A 114 10.00 11.71 9.58
C GLY A 114 10.26 11.39 8.12
N TYR A 115 10.66 12.42 7.34
CA TYR A 115 11.03 12.26 5.95
C TYR A 115 12.18 11.27 5.75
N ARG A 116 12.04 10.39 4.76
CA ARG A 116 13.08 9.41 4.39
C ARG A 116 13.48 9.60 2.94
N THR A 117 14.79 9.70 2.69
CA THR A 117 15.31 9.63 1.32
C THR A 117 15.13 8.23 0.73
N ALA A 118 15.15 8.11 -0.60
CA ALA A 118 15.14 6.82 -1.28
C ALA A 118 16.31 5.89 -0.84
N LYS A 119 17.47 6.48 -0.51
CA LYS A 119 18.62 5.74 0.04
C LYS A 119 18.26 5.14 1.40
N LYS A 120 17.75 5.97 2.33
CA LYS A 120 17.37 5.51 3.68
C LYS A 120 16.28 4.44 3.65
N GLN A 121 15.27 4.62 2.77
CA GLN A 121 14.21 3.63 2.62
C GLN A 121 14.74 2.27 2.14
N ARG A 122 15.73 2.27 1.23
CA ARG A 122 16.40 1.04 0.77
C ARG A 122 17.16 0.36 1.91
N GLU A 123 17.95 1.13 2.65
CA GLU A 123 18.71 0.61 3.80
C GLU A 123 17.77 -0.06 4.82
N LEU A 124 16.65 0.57 5.17
CA LEU A 124 15.64 0.00 6.07
C LEU A 124 15.05 -1.31 5.55
N MET A 125 14.77 -1.40 4.24
CA MET A 125 14.30 -2.65 3.63
C MET A 125 15.36 -3.74 3.70
N ASP A 126 16.61 -3.42 3.37
CA ASP A 126 17.73 -4.37 3.42
C ASP A 126 17.94 -4.88 4.86
N ASP A 127 17.98 -3.99 5.85
CA ASP A 127 18.09 -4.34 7.27
C ASP A 127 16.94 -5.25 7.74
N LYS A 128 15.71 -4.95 7.28
CA LYS A 128 14.52 -5.76 7.65
C LYS A 128 14.59 -7.16 7.02
N VAL A 129 15.00 -7.26 5.75
CA VAL A 129 15.22 -8.55 5.08
C VAL A 129 16.32 -9.35 5.79
N ASP A 130 17.43 -8.73 6.15
CA ASP A 130 18.53 -9.38 6.86
C ASP A 130 18.08 -9.88 8.24
N SER A 131 17.23 -9.15 8.93
CA SER A 131 16.61 -9.57 10.19
C SER A 131 15.82 -10.87 10.04
N PHE A 132 15.03 -11.03 8.97
CA PHE A 132 14.27 -12.27 8.71
C PHE A 132 15.20 -13.41 8.25
N LEU A 133 16.23 -13.12 7.46
CA LEU A 133 17.26 -14.12 7.10
C LEU A 133 17.94 -14.69 8.34
N ALA A 134 18.27 -13.84 9.32
CA ALA A 134 18.86 -14.26 10.60
C ALA A 134 17.92 -15.14 11.44
N GLN A 135 16.61 -15.06 11.21
CA GLN A 135 15.59 -15.92 11.83
C GLN A 135 15.39 -17.24 11.08
N GLY A 136 16.11 -17.48 9.99
CA GLY A 136 16.07 -18.73 9.22
C GLY A 136 15.09 -18.74 8.04
N TYR A 137 14.49 -17.61 7.69
CA TYR A 137 13.65 -17.50 6.49
C TYR A 137 14.50 -17.62 5.22
N SER A 138 13.95 -18.21 4.16
CA SER A 138 14.56 -18.10 2.84
C SER A 138 14.55 -16.64 2.36
N ARG A 139 15.41 -16.28 1.40
CA ARG A 139 15.48 -14.92 0.87
C ARG A 139 14.14 -14.42 0.28
N SER A 140 13.38 -15.33 -0.32
CA SER A 140 12.06 -14.99 -0.87
C SER A 140 11.05 -14.70 0.22
N GLU A 141 11.00 -15.55 1.25
CA GLU A 141 10.12 -15.38 2.41
C GLU A 141 10.52 -14.14 3.22
N ALA A 142 11.81 -13.95 3.51
CA ALA A 142 12.33 -12.80 4.22
C ALA A 142 11.91 -11.48 3.54
N LYS A 143 12.01 -11.41 2.20
CA LYS A 143 11.57 -10.25 1.44
C LYS A 143 10.06 -10.04 1.49
N SER A 144 9.28 -11.13 1.44
CA SER A 144 7.82 -11.06 1.55
C SER A 144 7.37 -10.56 2.94
N GLU A 145 7.99 -11.09 4.00
CA GLU A 145 7.70 -10.66 5.37
C GLU A 145 8.16 -9.22 5.63
N ALA A 146 9.32 -8.83 5.12
CA ALA A 146 9.83 -7.46 5.27
C ALA A 146 8.88 -6.41 4.68
N LYS A 147 8.21 -6.72 3.57
CA LYS A 147 7.25 -5.80 2.90
C LYS A 147 6.01 -5.49 3.72
N LYS A 148 5.67 -6.31 4.71
CA LYS A 148 4.55 -6.03 5.63
C LYS A 148 4.86 -4.88 6.61
N TRP A 149 6.15 -4.55 6.78
CA TRP A 149 6.67 -3.55 7.72
C TRP A 149 7.36 -2.37 7.05
N VAL A 150 7.97 -2.61 5.90
CA VAL A 150 8.78 -1.61 5.20
C VAL A 150 8.37 -1.59 3.74
N ALA A 151 7.85 -0.48 3.27
CA ALA A 151 7.50 -0.29 1.87
C ALA A 151 8.73 -0.27 0.96
N ASP A 152 8.58 -0.70 -0.29
CA ASP A 152 9.59 -0.55 -1.33
C ASP A 152 9.90 0.94 -1.60
N VAL A 153 11.08 1.22 -2.16
CA VAL A 153 11.49 2.59 -2.53
C VAL A 153 10.51 3.21 -3.52
N GLY A 154 10.00 4.36 -3.18
CA GLY A 154 8.99 5.09 -3.94
C GLY A 154 7.55 4.74 -3.55
N TYR A 155 7.34 3.80 -2.64
CA TYR A 155 6.02 3.37 -2.14
C TYR A 155 5.84 3.67 -0.64
N SER A 156 6.79 4.37 -0.01
CA SER A 156 6.73 4.77 1.38
C SER A 156 6.21 6.20 1.52
N GLU A 157 5.20 6.40 2.36
CA GLU A 157 4.67 7.73 2.69
C GLU A 157 5.71 8.64 3.36
N HIS A 158 6.69 8.09 4.07
CA HIS A 158 7.80 8.88 4.61
C HIS A 158 8.60 9.62 3.52
N GLN A 159 8.63 9.10 2.30
CA GLN A 159 9.30 9.79 1.20
C GLN A 159 8.49 10.99 0.67
N THR A 160 7.25 11.15 1.09
CA THR A 160 6.46 12.36 0.81
C THR A 160 6.69 13.48 1.82
N GLY A 161 7.20 13.15 3.01
CA GLY A 161 7.29 14.05 4.14
C GLY A 161 5.98 14.24 4.92
N LEU A 162 4.90 13.53 4.52
CA LEU A 162 3.56 13.66 5.11
C LEU A 162 3.28 12.62 6.21
N ALA A 163 4.18 11.67 6.42
CA ALA A 163 4.05 10.64 7.46
C ALA A 163 5.14 10.80 8.52
N VAL A 164 4.76 10.49 9.75
CA VAL A 164 5.63 10.52 10.92
C VAL A 164 5.42 9.28 11.78
N ASP A 165 6.51 8.66 12.22
CA ASP A 165 6.48 7.68 13.31
C ASP A 165 6.67 8.43 14.63
N ILE A 166 5.67 8.38 15.51
CA ILE A 166 5.63 9.11 16.77
C ILE A 166 5.77 8.12 17.93
N ASN A 167 6.80 8.31 18.74
CA ASN A 167 7.04 7.52 19.94
C ASN A 167 7.11 8.41 21.19
N ALA A 168 7.22 7.79 22.36
CA ALA A 168 7.51 8.49 23.60
C ALA A 168 8.98 8.94 23.67
N ASP A 169 9.23 9.96 24.52
CA ASP A 169 10.59 10.46 24.79
C ASP A 169 11.48 9.46 25.55
N GLY A 170 10.89 8.37 26.06
CA GLY A 170 11.57 7.31 26.81
C GLY A 170 11.94 7.71 28.24
N VAL A 171 11.53 8.88 28.70
CA VAL A 171 11.83 9.43 30.05
C VAL A 171 10.57 9.76 30.82
N ASN A 172 9.70 10.60 30.23
CA ASN A 172 8.52 11.14 30.89
C ASN A 172 7.24 10.44 30.49
N SER A 173 7.22 9.76 29.33
CA SER A 173 6.07 9.02 28.85
C SER A 173 6.45 7.62 28.36
N SER A 174 5.50 6.71 28.44
CA SER A 174 5.55 5.40 27.78
C SER A 174 4.98 5.47 26.36
N GLY A 175 5.39 4.54 25.48
CA GLY A 175 4.79 4.41 24.14
C GLY A 175 3.28 4.22 24.20
N GLN A 176 2.79 3.45 25.14
CA GLN A 176 1.34 3.21 25.32
C GLN A 176 0.57 4.49 25.62
N GLN A 177 1.10 5.40 26.46
CA GLN A 177 0.47 6.70 26.73
C GLN A 177 0.41 7.57 25.48
N VAL A 178 1.51 7.62 24.72
CA VAL A 178 1.58 8.40 23.47
C VAL A 178 0.60 7.85 22.45
N TYR A 179 0.57 6.52 22.24
CA TYR A 179 -0.31 5.90 21.24
C TYR A 179 -1.79 6.03 21.61
N ALA A 180 -2.15 5.90 22.89
CA ALA A 180 -3.52 6.10 23.33
C ALA A 180 -3.97 7.55 23.10
N TRP A 181 -3.14 8.53 23.46
CA TRP A 181 -3.46 9.93 23.22
C TRP A 181 -3.62 10.24 21.72
N LEU A 182 -2.72 9.73 20.90
CA LEU A 182 -2.75 9.95 19.45
C LEU A 182 -3.99 9.31 18.82
N ALA A 183 -4.37 8.12 19.23
CA ALA A 183 -5.57 7.44 18.72
C ALA A 183 -6.84 8.27 18.96
N ASP A 184 -6.94 8.94 20.10
CA ASP A 184 -8.11 9.72 20.45
C ASP A 184 -8.10 11.16 19.90
N ASN A 185 -6.93 11.71 19.56
CA ASN A 185 -6.81 13.15 19.35
C ASN A 185 -6.12 13.58 18.04
N ALA A 186 -5.28 12.75 17.41
CA ALA A 186 -4.45 13.15 16.29
C ALA A 186 -5.26 13.68 15.08
N TRP A 187 -6.47 13.17 14.89
CA TRP A 187 -7.38 13.61 13.83
C TRP A 187 -7.75 15.11 13.92
N LYS A 188 -7.77 15.68 15.12
CA LYS A 188 -8.06 17.12 15.35
C LYS A 188 -6.99 18.02 14.72
N TYR A 189 -5.79 17.49 14.53
CA TYR A 189 -4.61 18.17 13.96
C TYR A 189 -4.32 17.73 12.52
N GLY A 190 -5.27 17.01 11.90
CA GLY A 190 -5.13 16.58 10.52
C GLY A 190 -4.33 15.29 10.31
N PHE A 191 -4.03 14.55 11.37
CA PHE A 191 -3.30 13.28 11.31
C PHE A 191 -4.23 12.08 11.53
N ILE A 192 -4.04 11.03 10.78
CA ILE A 192 -4.77 9.77 10.94
C ILE A 192 -3.82 8.65 11.35
N LEU A 193 -4.32 7.69 12.12
CA LEU A 193 -3.68 6.38 12.29
C LEU A 193 -3.71 5.67 10.93
N ARG A 194 -2.56 5.53 10.29
CA ARG A 194 -2.50 5.13 8.88
C ARG A 194 -2.78 3.65 8.65
N TYR A 195 -2.36 2.81 9.58
CA TYR A 195 -2.43 1.35 9.50
C TYR A 195 -3.17 0.76 10.69
N PRO A 196 -4.53 0.89 10.74
CA PRO A 196 -5.35 0.31 11.81
C PRO A 196 -5.34 -1.22 11.76
N GLU A 197 -5.53 -1.87 12.90
CA GLU A 197 -5.44 -3.33 13.05
C GLU A 197 -6.47 -4.07 12.20
N ASP A 198 -7.66 -3.53 12.06
CA ASP A 198 -8.77 -4.12 11.30
C ASP A 198 -8.71 -3.82 9.78
N LYS A 199 -7.69 -3.12 9.29
CA LYS A 199 -7.55 -2.70 7.89
C LYS A 199 -6.34 -3.30 7.16
N THR A 200 -5.63 -4.23 7.77
CA THR A 200 -4.40 -4.84 7.20
C THR A 200 -4.63 -5.52 5.84
N GLU A 201 -5.82 -6.07 5.60
CA GLU A 201 -6.16 -6.67 4.31
C GLU A 201 -6.28 -5.64 3.17
N ILE A 202 -6.57 -4.37 3.50
CA ILE A 202 -6.67 -3.27 2.54
C ILE A 202 -5.32 -2.56 2.41
N THR A 203 -4.75 -2.15 3.53
CA THR A 203 -3.51 -1.37 3.57
C THR A 203 -2.27 -2.19 3.21
N LYS A 204 -2.35 -3.54 3.36
CA LYS A 204 -1.24 -4.52 3.18
C LYS A 204 -0.04 -4.24 4.09
N THR A 205 -0.26 -3.48 5.15
CA THR A 205 0.72 -3.17 6.20
C THR A 205 0.16 -3.64 7.53
N ASP A 206 0.99 -4.23 8.38
CA ASP A 206 0.61 -4.66 9.71
C ASP A 206 0.27 -3.44 10.58
N TYR A 207 -0.41 -3.67 11.72
CA TYR A 207 -0.79 -2.60 12.65
C TYR A 207 0.42 -1.82 13.17
N GLU A 208 0.40 -0.51 12.99
CA GLU A 208 1.47 0.40 13.41
C GLU A 208 0.93 1.55 14.25
N PRO A 209 0.80 1.41 15.58
CA PRO A 209 0.22 2.45 16.45
C PRO A 209 1.04 3.75 16.52
N TRP A 210 2.25 3.74 15.99
CA TRP A 210 3.15 4.90 15.92
C TRP A 210 3.06 5.67 14.61
N HIS A 211 2.53 5.06 13.52
CA HIS A 211 2.58 5.64 12.17
C HIS A 211 1.35 6.50 11.89
N TYR A 212 1.59 7.80 11.80
CA TYR A 212 0.56 8.80 11.53
C TYR A 212 0.80 9.51 10.20
N ARG A 213 -0.27 9.65 9.42
CA ARG A 213 -0.28 10.30 8.13
C ARG A 213 -1.11 11.59 8.18
N TYR A 214 -0.52 12.70 7.71
CA TYR A 214 -1.23 13.97 7.56
C TYR A 214 -2.14 13.94 6.32
N VAL A 215 -3.40 14.30 6.51
CA VAL A 215 -4.44 14.39 5.46
C VAL A 215 -5.24 15.69 5.55
N GLY A 216 -4.89 16.59 6.50
CA GLY A 216 -5.64 17.80 6.82
C GLY A 216 -6.83 17.55 7.75
N ALA A 217 -7.19 18.55 8.55
CA ALA A 217 -8.15 18.40 9.65
C ALA A 217 -9.53 17.94 9.19
N GLU A 218 -10.05 18.45 8.06
CA GLU A 218 -11.36 18.07 7.55
C GLU A 218 -11.43 16.58 7.15
N SER A 219 -10.43 16.12 6.40
CA SER A 219 -10.36 14.72 5.97
C SER A 219 -10.07 13.78 7.13
N ALA A 220 -9.20 14.19 8.05
CA ALA A 220 -8.88 13.41 9.24
C ALA A 220 -10.10 13.21 10.14
N ALA A 221 -10.93 14.23 10.34
CA ALA A 221 -12.18 14.12 11.08
C ALA A 221 -13.15 13.12 10.44
N LYS A 222 -13.35 13.21 9.11
CA LYS A 222 -14.22 12.30 8.38
C LYS A 222 -13.73 10.85 8.43
N ILE A 223 -12.43 10.63 8.30
CA ILE A 223 -11.80 9.30 8.40
C ILE A 223 -11.98 8.74 9.81
N TYR A 224 -11.73 9.54 10.84
CA TYR A 224 -11.91 9.14 12.23
C TYR A 224 -13.37 8.78 12.56
N GLU A 225 -14.33 9.61 12.15
CA GLU A 225 -15.76 9.40 12.40
C GLU A 225 -16.32 8.19 11.65
N SER A 226 -15.82 7.90 10.45
CA SER A 226 -16.29 6.80 9.61
C SER A 226 -15.58 5.47 9.90
N GLY A 227 -14.41 5.48 10.55
CA GLY A 227 -13.57 4.30 10.75
C GLY A 227 -12.96 3.74 9.46
N LEU A 228 -12.85 4.56 8.41
CA LEU A 228 -12.23 4.20 7.14
C LEU A 228 -10.69 4.29 7.22
N CYS A 229 -9.98 3.49 6.42
CA CYS A 229 -8.59 3.78 6.11
C CYS A 229 -8.48 4.76 4.92
N LEU A 230 -7.27 5.24 4.63
CA LEU A 230 -7.06 6.24 3.57
C LEU A 230 -7.47 5.72 2.19
N GLU A 231 -7.22 4.45 1.89
CA GLU A 231 -7.61 3.78 0.65
C GLU A 231 -9.13 3.82 0.44
N GLU A 232 -9.89 3.47 1.48
CA GLU A 232 -11.36 3.48 1.44
C GLU A 232 -11.89 4.91 1.28
N TYR A 233 -11.34 5.86 2.02
CA TYR A 233 -11.75 7.26 1.97
C TYR A 233 -11.56 7.88 0.59
N ILE A 234 -10.38 7.67 -0.03
CA ILE A 234 -10.10 8.16 -1.39
C ILE A 234 -10.97 7.43 -2.42
N GLY A 235 -11.19 6.12 -2.26
CA GLY A 235 -12.09 5.36 -3.13
C GLY A 235 -13.53 5.86 -3.13
N MET A 236 -13.98 6.52 -2.07
CA MET A 236 -15.32 7.14 -2.00
C MET A 236 -15.39 8.53 -2.66
N MET A 237 -14.25 9.17 -2.94
CA MET A 237 -14.19 10.49 -3.58
C MET A 237 -14.21 10.41 -5.11
N ASN A 238 -13.96 9.21 -5.67
CA ASN A 238 -13.98 8.89 -7.10
C ASN A 238 -15.37 8.36 -7.51
#